data_d8b741f705dad43917ffc1af21f41c2b
#
_entry.id   d8b741f705dad43917ffc1af21f41c2b
#
_cell.length_a   1.000
_cell.length_b   1.000
_cell.length_c   1.000
_cell.angle_alpha   90.00
_cell.angle_beta   90.00
_cell.angle_gamma   90.00
#
_symmetry.space_group_name_H-M   'P 1'
#
loop_
_entity.id
_entity.type
_entity.pdbx_description
1 polymer ?
#
loop_
_entity_poly.entity_id
_entity_poly.type
_entity_poly.pdbx_seq_one_letter_code
_entity_poly.pdbx_strand_id
1 'polypeptide(L)'
;MTVLKKYLVPALVILVCITLCTPAAFASEQQDASPMTLLALGDSLTTGYGLDNYVPGQSPYLCSSYVNIIAQMLGLEGGSTYINRAVNGDRSADLARLIPSLEAEVRSADLIIITIGGNDLLSIVPAIASQIAGKSITSFEQAMAVFSAATSETYTALLADPAFCQQMEKIFADLDANLKTIMGFIQQTAPDARVVFLKQYNPFKNVPGFVDFGEFAGRMLDSINQGVESNALAYGFEVVDTTSVIEADAMGLTNIAQNDIHPNEAGHAEIAKLLAEHLGLSEQGEQETSSEQSSAAPETDASTSEEQDTNPPAPEVTAPETTQQESDPSDTAPAASKDHKGCTGSVGLLSVPLALLVGILAKKKFK
;
A
#
# COMPACT_ATOMS: atom_id res chain seq x y z
N MET A 1 15.43 87.45 -16.60
CA MET A 1 14.54 86.33 -17.02
C MET A 1 15.29 85.06 -17.48
N THR A 2 16.59 85.01 -17.44
CA THR A 2 17.37 83.89 -18.01
C THR A 2 17.75 82.83 -16.96
N VAL A 3 17.71 83.09 -15.65
CA VAL A 3 18.10 82.17 -14.58
C VAL A 3 16.94 81.24 -14.22
N LEU A 4 15.69 81.68 -14.33
CA LEU A 4 14.50 80.90 -13.98
C LEU A 4 14.24 79.69 -14.93
N LYS A 5 14.62 79.85 -16.21
CA LYS A 5 14.45 78.74 -17.20
C LYS A 5 15.45 77.62 -17.00
N LYS A 6 16.61 77.87 -16.34
CA LYS A 6 17.68 76.86 -16.19
C LYS A 6 17.37 75.79 -15.15
N TYR A 7 16.44 76.04 -14.20
CA TYR A 7 16.03 75.10 -13.16
C TYR A 7 14.63 74.54 -13.33
N LEU A 8 13.81 75.15 -14.21
CA LEU A 8 12.43 74.68 -14.45
C LEU A 8 12.38 73.35 -15.25
N VAL A 9 13.29 73.18 -16.22
CA VAL A 9 13.34 71.99 -17.04
C VAL A 9 13.82 70.73 -16.24
N PRO A 10 14.91 70.78 -15.43
CA PRO A 10 15.28 69.62 -14.66
C PRO A 10 14.29 69.29 -13.54
N ALA A 11 13.61 70.28 -12.95
CA ALA A 11 12.56 70.03 -11.94
C ALA A 11 11.33 69.36 -12.55
N LEU A 12 10.95 69.67 -13.76
CA LEU A 12 9.83 69.08 -14.46
C LEU A 12 10.15 67.62 -14.87
N VAL A 13 11.41 67.36 -15.31
CA VAL A 13 11.83 65.97 -15.65
C VAL A 13 11.86 65.08 -14.41
N ILE A 14 12.33 65.61 -13.26
CA ILE A 14 12.31 64.86 -11.98
C ILE A 14 10.89 64.61 -11.52
N LEU A 15 9.97 65.54 -11.66
CA LEU A 15 8.57 65.37 -11.30
C LEU A 15 7.85 64.35 -12.19
N VAL A 16 8.15 64.29 -13.46
CA VAL A 16 7.58 63.32 -14.44
C VAL A 16 8.16 61.91 -14.18
N CYS A 17 9.45 61.81 -13.78
CA CYS A 17 10.03 60.50 -13.42
C CYS A 17 9.47 59.91 -12.10
N ILE A 18 9.11 60.76 -11.14
CA ILE A 18 8.52 60.32 -9.85
C ILE A 18 7.06 59.85 -10.05
N THR A 19 6.32 60.41 -11.00
CA THR A 19 4.92 60.01 -11.26
C THR A 19 4.82 58.75 -12.17
N LEU A 20 5.93 58.32 -12.82
CA LEU A 20 5.98 57.07 -13.56
C LEU A 20 6.51 55.89 -12.80
N CYS A 21 7.05 56.08 -11.62
CA CYS A 21 7.38 55.02 -10.65
C CYS A 21 6.23 54.83 -9.63
N THR A 22 5.02 54.59 -10.13
CA THR A 22 4.07 53.83 -9.29
C THR A 22 4.66 52.46 -9.16
N PRO A 23 4.87 51.94 -7.92
CA PRO A 23 5.12 50.53 -7.77
C PRO A 23 3.90 49.86 -8.39
N ALA A 24 4.08 49.15 -9.52
CA ALA A 24 3.15 48.12 -9.89
C ALA A 24 3.04 47.26 -8.61
N ALA A 25 1.94 47.40 -7.90
CA ALA A 25 1.53 46.41 -6.97
C ALA A 25 1.47 45.13 -7.82
N PHE A 26 2.53 44.32 -7.74
CA PHE A 26 2.41 42.92 -8.05
C PHE A 26 1.35 42.43 -7.07
N ALA A 27 0.08 42.53 -7.46
CA ALA A 27 -0.88 41.56 -7.03
C ALA A 27 -0.19 40.26 -7.46
N SER A 28 0.46 39.57 -6.51
CA SER A 28 0.67 38.15 -6.67
C SER A 28 -0.74 37.63 -6.88
N GLU A 29 -1.08 37.32 -8.12
CA GLU A 29 -2.11 36.35 -8.37
C GLU A 29 -1.66 35.17 -7.52
N GLN A 30 -2.24 35.05 -6.37
CA GLN A 30 -2.27 33.84 -5.62
C GLN A 30 -3.04 32.92 -6.55
N GLN A 31 -2.29 32.29 -7.45
CA GLN A 31 -2.78 31.21 -8.26
C GLN A 31 -3.25 30.23 -7.21
N ASP A 32 -4.57 30.15 -7.02
CA ASP A 32 -5.17 29.09 -6.21
C ASP A 32 -4.65 27.80 -6.84
N ALA A 33 -3.55 27.29 -6.30
CA ALA A 33 -3.03 26.01 -6.68
C ALA A 33 -4.17 25.03 -6.41
N SER A 34 -4.63 24.34 -7.44
CA SER A 34 -5.61 23.28 -7.28
C SER A 34 -5.16 22.40 -6.11
N PRO A 35 -6.07 22.03 -5.19
CA PRO A 35 -5.69 21.20 -4.07
C PRO A 35 -5.06 19.91 -4.59
N MET A 36 -3.95 19.49 -3.95
CA MET A 36 -3.27 18.24 -4.26
C MET A 36 -4.24 17.06 -4.23
N THR A 37 -4.15 16.16 -5.19
CA THR A 37 -5.00 14.96 -5.28
C THR A 37 -4.19 13.69 -5.04
N LEU A 38 -4.63 12.87 -4.07
CA LEU A 38 -4.08 11.55 -3.75
C LEU A 38 -4.98 10.45 -4.27
N LEU A 39 -4.42 9.55 -5.08
CA LEU A 39 -5.04 8.30 -5.50
C LEU A 39 -4.32 7.12 -4.82
N ALA A 40 -5.06 6.33 -4.05
CA ALA A 40 -4.56 5.09 -3.45
C ALA A 40 -5.08 3.88 -4.22
N LEU A 41 -4.17 3.00 -4.59
CA LEU A 41 -4.45 1.78 -5.35
C LEU A 41 -3.88 0.56 -4.60
N GLY A 42 -4.41 -0.62 -4.90
CA GLY A 42 -3.84 -1.85 -4.42
C GLY A 42 -4.81 -2.78 -3.72
N ASP A 43 -4.35 -3.40 -2.64
CA ASP A 43 -4.99 -4.52 -1.98
C ASP A 43 -5.50 -4.17 -0.55
N SER A 44 -5.67 -5.19 0.27
CA SER A 44 -6.16 -5.08 1.65
C SER A 44 -5.28 -4.22 2.56
N LEU A 45 -4.00 -4.10 2.28
CA LEU A 45 -3.10 -3.24 3.02
C LEU A 45 -3.50 -1.76 2.86
N THR A 46 -3.81 -1.35 1.63
CA THR A 46 -4.25 0.02 1.33
C THR A 46 -5.68 0.30 1.78
N THR A 47 -6.57 -0.73 1.79
CA THR A 47 -7.93 -0.51 2.32
C THR A 47 -7.96 -0.34 3.84
N GLY A 48 -6.96 -0.85 4.57
CA GLY A 48 -6.95 -0.92 6.03
C GLY A 48 -7.75 -2.11 6.58
N TYR A 49 -7.83 -3.21 5.82
CA TYR A 49 -8.51 -4.43 6.28
C TYR A 49 -7.92 -4.93 7.62
N GLY A 50 -8.80 -5.31 8.54
CA GLY A 50 -8.44 -5.81 9.87
C GLY A 50 -8.26 -4.71 10.93
N LEU A 51 -8.37 -3.43 10.56
CA LEU A 51 -8.36 -2.31 11.51
C LEU A 51 -9.74 -2.07 12.13
N ASP A 52 -9.75 -1.45 13.32
CA ASP A 52 -10.98 -0.96 13.93
C ASP A 52 -11.67 0.06 13.00
N ASN A 53 -12.98 0.03 12.99
CA ASN A 53 -13.83 0.85 12.11
C ASN A 53 -13.65 0.62 10.60
N TYR A 54 -12.92 -0.42 10.18
CA TYR A 54 -12.93 -0.82 8.79
C TYR A 54 -14.32 -1.33 8.39
N VAL A 55 -14.86 -0.80 7.29
CA VAL A 55 -16.13 -1.26 6.71
C VAL A 55 -15.95 -1.56 5.23
N PRO A 56 -16.20 -2.80 4.77
CA PRO A 56 -16.05 -3.18 3.37
C PRO A 56 -16.85 -2.27 2.43
N GLY A 57 -16.24 -1.84 1.34
CA GLY A 57 -16.90 -1.06 0.28
C GLY A 57 -17.27 0.37 0.66
N GLN A 58 -16.94 0.84 1.85
CA GLN A 58 -17.12 2.24 2.23
C GLN A 58 -15.88 3.07 1.88
N SER A 59 -16.16 4.32 1.56
CA SER A 59 -15.15 5.32 1.25
C SER A 59 -14.13 5.48 2.38
N PRO A 60 -12.89 5.84 2.06
CA PRO A 60 -11.78 5.98 2.98
C PRO A 60 -12.11 6.89 4.17
N TYR A 61 -11.37 6.75 5.27
CA TYR A 61 -11.37 7.56 6.50
C TYR A 61 -12.06 7.00 7.74
N LEU A 62 -12.70 5.83 7.65
CA LEU A 62 -13.31 5.23 8.86
C LEU A 62 -12.30 4.48 9.73
N CYS A 63 -11.16 4.06 9.15
CA CYS A 63 -10.10 3.37 9.88
C CYS A 63 -8.76 4.10 9.75
N SER A 64 -7.83 3.81 10.66
CA SER A 64 -6.49 4.41 10.70
C SER A 64 -5.50 3.68 9.77
N SER A 65 -5.89 3.42 8.50
CA SER A 65 -4.94 2.84 7.53
C SER A 65 -3.82 3.83 7.22
N TYR A 66 -2.65 3.32 6.86
CA TYR A 66 -1.48 4.14 6.57
C TYR A 66 -1.77 5.24 5.54
N VAL A 67 -2.55 4.93 4.51
CA VAL A 67 -2.89 5.91 3.46
C VAL A 67 -3.91 6.94 3.94
N ASN A 68 -4.83 6.57 4.84
CA ASN A 68 -5.74 7.51 5.48
C ASN A 68 -4.99 8.49 6.38
N ILE A 69 -3.98 8.01 7.11
CA ILE A 69 -3.10 8.85 7.93
C ILE A 69 -2.35 9.86 7.04
N ILE A 70 -1.77 9.41 5.92
CA ILE A 70 -1.10 10.29 4.96
C ILE A 70 -2.07 11.32 4.37
N ALA A 71 -3.28 10.92 4.00
CA ALA A 71 -4.28 11.84 3.48
C ALA A 71 -4.65 12.93 4.51
N GLN A 72 -4.76 12.56 5.79
CA GLN A 72 -5.00 13.51 6.88
C GLN A 72 -3.81 14.46 7.08
N MET A 73 -2.57 13.95 7.06
CA MET A 73 -1.36 14.78 7.15
C MET A 73 -1.26 15.80 6.01
N LEU A 74 -1.75 15.43 4.82
CA LEU A 74 -1.83 16.31 3.66
C LEU A 74 -3.05 17.25 3.67
N GLY A 75 -3.94 17.13 4.66
CA GLY A 75 -5.16 17.94 4.76
C GLY A 75 -6.17 17.63 3.65
N LEU A 76 -6.14 16.42 3.09
CA LEU A 76 -7.01 16.03 1.99
C LEU A 76 -8.37 15.54 2.49
N GLU A 77 -9.42 15.84 1.72
CA GLU A 77 -10.79 15.42 2.03
C GLU A 77 -11.25 14.30 1.09
N GLY A 78 -11.97 13.34 1.65
CA GLY A 78 -12.49 12.19 0.92
C GLY A 78 -13.43 12.54 -0.21
N GLY A 79 -13.28 11.81 -1.30
CA GLY A 79 -14.18 11.86 -2.46
C GLY A 79 -13.82 12.88 -3.53
N SER A 80 -12.99 13.90 -3.23
CA SER A 80 -12.54 14.87 -4.23
C SER A 80 -11.02 14.95 -4.35
N THR A 81 -10.33 15.13 -3.23
CA THR A 81 -8.86 15.26 -3.19
C THR A 81 -8.17 14.02 -2.67
N TYR A 82 -8.89 13.10 -2.05
CA TYR A 82 -8.42 11.76 -1.72
C TYR A 82 -9.37 10.68 -2.23
N ILE A 83 -8.88 9.80 -3.07
CA ILE A 83 -9.61 8.69 -3.67
C ILE A 83 -8.87 7.39 -3.35
N ASN A 84 -9.56 6.43 -2.72
CA ASN A 84 -9.03 5.09 -2.49
C ASN A 84 -9.80 4.09 -3.37
N ARG A 85 -9.08 3.44 -4.29
CA ARG A 85 -9.58 2.42 -5.23
C ARG A 85 -8.98 1.05 -4.97
N ALA A 86 -8.35 0.85 -3.82
CA ALA A 86 -7.85 -0.45 -3.41
C ALA A 86 -8.98 -1.45 -3.15
N VAL A 87 -8.72 -2.71 -3.42
CA VAL A 87 -9.70 -3.80 -3.26
C VAL A 87 -9.07 -4.97 -2.50
N ASN A 88 -9.74 -5.44 -1.45
CA ASN A 88 -9.25 -6.56 -0.65
C ASN A 88 -9.05 -7.81 -1.52
N GLY A 89 -7.88 -8.42 -1.38
CA GLY A 89 -7.56 -9.65 -2.09
C GLY A 89 -7.09 -9.46 -3.53
N ASP A 90 -7.06 -8.21 -4.04
CA ASP A 90 -6.59 -7.96 -5.40
C ASP A 90 -5.15 -8.42 -5.59
N ARG A 91 -4.93 -9.13 -6.69
CA ARG A 91 -3.63 -9.50 -7.22
C ARG A 91 -3.19 -8.47 -8.26
N SER A 92 -1.94 -8.54 -8.64
CA SER A 92 -1.39 -7.68 -9.71
C SER A 92 -2.22 -7.73 -11.00
N ALA A 93 -2.75 -8.92 -11.38
CA ALA A 93 -3.61 -9.10 -12.54
C ALA A 93 -4.96 -8.38 -12.40
N ASP A 94 -5.50 -8.29 -11.18
CA ASP A 94 -6.77 -7.64 -10.91
C ASP A 94 -6.62 -6.12 -11.05
N LEU A 95 -5.56 -5.54 -10.46
CA LEU A 95 -5.24 -4.12 -10.62
C LEU A 95 -4.88 -3.77 -12.07
N ALA A 96 -4.11 -4.60 -12.77
CA ALA A 96 -3.78 -4.37 -14.18
C ALA A 96 -5.03 -4.33 -15.08
N ARG A 97 -6.06 -5.11 -14.74
CA ARG A 97 -7.36 -5.10 -15.44
C ARG A 97 -8.22 -3.91 -15.05
N LEU A 98 -8.16 -3.49 -13.79
CA LEU A 98 -8.95 -2.38 -13.23
C LEU A 98 -8.47 -1.01 -13.72
N ILE A 99 -7.16 -0.78 -13.74
CA ILE A 99 -6.56 0.54 -13.86
C ILE A 99 -6.98 1.33 -15.12
N PRO A 100 -7.23 0.72 -16.29
CA PRO A 100 -7.75 1.48 -17.44
C PRO A 100 -9.12 2.12 -17.21
N SER A 101 -9.95 1.54 -16.33
CA SER A 101 -11.25 2.12 -15.97
C SER A 101 -11.14 3.30 -15.00
N LEU A 102 -9.98 3.51 -14.42
CA LEU A 102 -9.65 4.60 -13.49
C LEU A 102 -8.88 5.74 -14.18
N GLU A 103 -8.95 5.83 -15.52
CA GLU A 103 -8.16 6.82 -16.30
C GLU A 103 -8.35 8.25 -15.79
N ALA A 104 -9.58 8.63 -15.44
CA ALA A 104 -9.88 9.99 -14.98
C ALA A 104 -9.22 10.28 -13.63
N GLU A 105 -9.30 9.34 -12.67
CA GLU A 105 -8.68 9.44 -11.35
C GLU A 105 -7.15 9.43 -11.45
N VAL A 106 -6.58 8.54 -12.28
CA VAL A 106 -5.13 8.50 -12.52
C VAL A 106 -4.64 9.81 -13.12
N ARG A 107 -5.37 10.35 -14.12
CA ARG A 107 -5.00 11.60 -14.80
C ARG A 107 -5.01 12.82 -13.88
N SER A 108 -5.90 12.84 -12.89
CA SER A 108 -6.05 13.95 -11.95
C SER A 108 -5.17 13.83 -10.70
N ALA A 109 -4.48 12.70 -10.51
CA ALA A 109 -3.69 12.47 -9.32
C ALA A 109 -2.33 13.19 -9.39
N ASP A 110 -1.99 13.92 -8.33
CA ASP A 110 -0.65 14.47 -8.10
C ASP A 110 0.25 13.46 -7.36
N LEU A 111 -0.35 12.63 -6.51
CA LEU A 111 0.31 11.55 -5.78
C LEU A 111 -0.46 10.25 -5.95
N ILE A 112 0.22 9.18 -6.32
CA ILE A 112 -0.34 7.82 -6.41
C ILE A 112 0.44 6.90 -5.48
N ILE A 113 -0.24 6.23 -4.55
CA ILE A 113 0.35 5.28 -3.60
C ILE A 113 -0.21 3.89 -3.88
N ILE A 114 0.68 2.89 -3.99
CA ILE A 114 0.29 1.54 -4.44
C ILE A 114 0.90 0.46 -3.56
N THR A 115 0.05 -0.50 -3.13
CA THR A 115 0.48 -1.81 -2.61
C THR A 115 -0.11 -2.91 -3.48
N ILE A 116 0.70 -3.81 -4.00
CA ILE A 116 0.22 -4.94 -4.80
C ILE A 116 1.28 -6.05 -4.88
N GLY A 117 0.84 -7.28 -5.04
CA GLY A 117 1.72 -8.43 -5.27
C GLY A 117 1.70 -9.46 -4.13
N GLY A 118 1.34 -9.08 -2.91
CA GLY A 118 1.21 -10.02 -1.79
C GLY A 118 0.21 -11.13 -2.07
N ASN A 119 -0.95 -10.80 -2.64
CA ASN A 119 -1.99 -11.76 -2.99
C ASN A 119 -1.63 -12.68 -4.15
N ASP A 120 -0.68 -12.30 -5.00
CA ASP A 120 -0.14 -13.21 -6.03
C ASP A 120 0.50 -14.44 -5.38
N LEU A 121 1.23 -14.29 -4.26
CA LEU A 121 1.75 -15.40 -3.45
C LEU A 121 0.66 -16.07 -2.60
N LEU A 122 -0.21 -15.31 -1.97
CA LEU A 122 -1.25 -15.87 -1.11
C LEU A 122 -2.18 -16.81 -1.86
N SER A 123 -2.37 -16.60 -3.17
CA SER A 123 -3.20 -17.45 -4.03
C SER A 123 -2.76 -18.91 -4.11
N ILE A 124 -1.48 -19.20 -3.86
CA ILE A 124 -0.91 -20.55 -3.91
C ILE A 124 -0.69 -21.20 -2.54
N VAL A 125 -0.92 -20.45 -1.46
CA VAL A 125 -0.71 -20.93 -0.08
C VAL A 125 -1.44 -22.27 0.19
N PRO A 126 -2.73 -22.47 -0.18
CA PRO A 126 -3.39 -23.75 0.01
C PRO A 126 -2.75 -24.89 -0.80
N ALA A 127 -2.24 -24.61 -2.00
CA ALA A 127 -1.58 -25.63 -2.83
C ALA A 127 -0.25 -26.06 -2.22
N ILE A 128 0.55 -25.11 -1.74
CA ILE A 128 1.81 -25.39 -1.02
C ILE A 128 1.54 -26.25 0.22
N ALA A 129 0.58 -25.84 1.04
CA ALA A 129 0.21 -26.59 2.24
C ALA A 129 -0.29 -27.99 1.91
N SER A 130 -1.08 -28.15 0.82
CA SER A 130 -1.54 -29.46 0.36
C SER A 130 -0.39 -30.35 -0.08
N GLN A 131 0.60 -29.81 -0.77
CA GLN A 131 1.79 -30.56 -1.20
C GLN A 131 2.60 -31.02 0.01
N ILE A 132 2.84 -30.17 1.00
CA ILE A 132 3.56 -30.50 2.24
C ILE A 132 2.79 -31.55 3.05
N ALA A 133 1.47 -31.38 3.21
CA ALA A 133 0.63 -32.27 4.02
C ALA A 133 0.29 -33.59 3.32
N GLY A 134 0.50 -33.74 2.00
CA GLY A 134 0.08 -34.89 1.23
C GLY A 134 -1.45 -35.10 1.18
N LYS A 135 -2.24 -34.05 1.43
CA LYS A 135 -3.72 -34.05 1.42
C LYS A 135 -4.26 -32.68 1.06
N SER A 136 -5.53 -32.60 0.65
CA SER A 136 -6.17 -31.33 0.30
C SER A 136 -6.25 -30.39 1.50
N ILE A 137 -5.75 -29.17 1.35
CA ILE A 137 -5.85 -28.03 2.29
C ILE A 137 -6.59 -26.93 1.52
N THR A 138 -7.66 -26.38 2.10
CA THR A 138 -8.56 -25.45 1.40
C THR A 138 -8.76 -24.13 2.14
N SER A 139 -8.30 -24.04 3.41
CA SER A 139 -8.37 -22.79 4.17
C SER A 139 -6.99 -22.30 4.60
N PHE A 140 -6.89 -21.01 4.82
CA PHE A 140 -5.67 -20.37 5.32
C PHE A 140 -5.29 -20.91 6.71
N GLU A 141 -6.26 -21.07 7.62
CA GLU A 141 -6.03 -21.64 8.96
C GLU A 141 -5.41 -23.04 8.89
N GLN A 142 -5.94 -23.92 8.03
CA GLN A 142 -5.37 -25.25 7.83
C GLN A 142 -3.95 -25.17 7.27
N ALA A 143 -3.68 -24.24 6.35
CA ALA A 143 -2.36 -24.02 5.82
C ALA A 143 -1.37 -23.56 6.91
N MET A 144 -1.79 -22.65 7.79
CA MET A 144 -0.97 -22.21 8.92
C MET A 144 -0.59 -23.37 9.87
N ALA A 145 -1.52 -24.29 10.14
CA ALA A 145 -1.23 -25.48 10.94
C ALA A 145 -0.20 -26.41 10.27
N VAL A 146 -0.21 -26.49 8.93
CA VAL A 146 0.79 -27.26 8.17
C VAL A 146 2.15 -26.56 8.23
N PHE A 147 2.18 -25.25 8.04
CA PHE A 147 3.43 -24.48 7.99
C PHE A 147 4.12 -24.40 9.34
N SER A 148 3.37 -24.30 10.43
CA SER A 148 3.95 -24.33 11.79
C SER A 148 4.55 -25.67 12.16
N ALA A 149 4.10 -26.77 11.55
CA ALA A 149 4.59 -28.13 11.78
C ALA A 149 5.72 -28.54 10.81
N ALA A 150 5.91 -27.81 9.72
CA ALA A 150 6.92 -28.12 8.71
C ALA A 150 8.30 -27.62 9.16
N THR A 151 9.34 -28.35 8.74
CA THR A 151 10.74 -28.05 9.10
C THR A 151 11.50 -27.43 7.94
N SER A 152 12.69 -26.91 8.20
CA SER A 152 13.58 -26.34 7.20
C SER A 152 13.94 -27.35 6.08
N GLU A 153 14.02 -28.66 6.41
CA GLU A 153 14.22 -29.71 5.42
C GLU A 153 13.03 -29.84 4.46
N THR A 154 11.79 -29.68 4.98
CA THR A 154 10.58 -29.68 4.16
C THR A 154 10.59 -28.54 3.13
N TYR A 155 10.93 -27.33 3.56
CA TYR A 155 11.01 -26.17 2.67
C TYR A 155 12.20 -26.26 1.70
N THR A 156 13.31 -26.87 2.15
CA THR A 156 14.44 -27.13 1.26
C THR A 156 14.07 -28.12 0.16
N ALA A 157 13.33 -29.17 0.49
CA ALA A 157 12.85 -30.15 -0.46
C ALA A 157 11.86 -29.51 -1.46
N LEU A 158 10.96 -28.64 -0.99
CA LEU A 158 10.02 -27.90 -1.83
C LEU A 158 10.74 -26.97 -2.81
N LEU A 159 11.77 -26.24 -2.35
CA LEU A 159 12.61 -25.38 -3.21
C LEU A 159 13.45 -26.16 -4.21
N ALA A 160 13.66 -27.46 -3.99
CA ALA A 160 14.36 -28.35 -4.93
C ALA A 160 13.39 -29.06 -5.89
N ASP A 161 12.08 -28.96 -5.70
CA ASP A 161 11.06 -29.56 -6.57
C ASP A 161 10.91 -28.73 -7.86
N PRO A 162 11.20 -29.33 -9.04
CA PRO A 162 11.09 -28.61 -10.31
C PRO A 162 9.69 -28.11 -10.62
N ALA A 163 8.64 -28.82 -10.18
CA ALA A 163 7.26 -28.40 -10.42
C ALA A 163 6.89 -27.18 -9.61
N PHE A 164 7.34 -27.12 -8.34
CA PHE A 164 7.20 -25.94 -7.51
C PHE A 164 7.98 -24.76 -8.08
N CYS A 165 9.24 -24.95 -8.48
CA CYS A 165 10.05 -23.90 -9.09
C CYS A 165 9.38 -23.32 -10.34
N GLN A 166 8.86 -24.15 -11.24
CA GLN A 166 8.15 -23.71 -12.44
C GLN A 166 6.88 -22.91 -12.10
N GLN A 167 6.14 -23.31 -11.06
CA GLN A 167 4.96 -22.55 -10.60
C GLN A 167 5.38 -21.17 -10.09
N MET A 168 6.43 -21.08 -9.30
CA MET A 168 6.95 -19.81 -8.77
C MET A 168 7.46 -18.90 -9.89
N GLU A 169 8.21 -19.44 -10.84
CA GLU A 169 8.69 -18.71 -12.03
C GLU A 169 7.52 -18.10 -12.81
N LYS A 170 6.42 -18.86 -12.96
CA LYS A 170 5.22 -18.37 -13.64
C LYS A 170 4.59 -17.21 -12.87
N ILE A 171 4.45 -17.31 -11.55
CA ILE A 171 3.86 -16.26 -10.72
C ILE A 171 4.68 -14.97 -10.83
N PHE A 172 6.01 -15.08 -10.72
CA PHE A 172 6.88 -13.90 -10.83
C PHE A 172 6.88 -13.28 -12.22
N ALA A 173 6.80 -14.11 -13.28
CA ALA A 173 6.67 -13.62 -14.65
C ALA A 173 5.32 -12.92 -14.91
N ASP A 174 4.23 -13.49 -14.39
CA ASP A 174 2.90 -12.89 -14.48
C ASP A 174 2.85 -11.55 -13.71
N LEU A 175 3.40 -11.51 -12.49
CA LEU A 175 3.54 -10.29 -11.69
C LEU A 175 4.32 -9.20 -12.44
N ASP A 176 5.49 -9.54 -12.99
CA ASP A 176 6.32 -8.61 -13.76
C ASP A 176 5.56 -8.02 -14.97
N ALA A 177 4.83 -8.86 -15.70
CA ALA A 177 4.01 -8.40 -16.83
C ALA A 177 2.88 -7.47 -16.38
N ASN A 178 2.22 -7.79 -15.27
CA ASN A 178 1.14 -6.97 -14.71
C ASN A 178 1.69 -5.63 -14.17
N LEU A 179 2.82 -5.63 -13.48
CA LEU A 179 3.49 -4.40 -13.01
C LEU A 179 3.85 -3.48 -14.18
N LYS A 180 4.38 -4.02 -15.28
CA LYS A 180 4.65 -3.26 -16.50
C LYS A 180 3.38 -2.64 -17.09
N THR A 181 2.27 -3.37 -17.05
CA THR A 181 0.98 -2.86 -17.51
C THR A 181 0.49 -1.72 -16.63
N ILE A 182 0.53 -1.88 -15.31
CA ILE A 182 0.10 -0.88 -14.33
C ILE A 182 0.97 0.38 -14.45
N MET A 183 2.28 0.21 -14.34
CA MET A 183 3.23 1.33 -14.34
C MET A 183 3.26 2.06 -15.69
N GLY A 184 3.18 1.32 -16.79
CA GLY A 184 3.11 1.88 -18.13
C GLY A 184 1.85 2.71 -18.36
N PHE A 185 0.70 2.24 -17.85
CA PHE A 185 -0.55 2.99 -17.91
C PHE A 185 -0.47 4.31 -17.11
N ILE A 186 0.04 4.23 -15.87
CA ILE A 186 0.20 5.41 -15.01
C ILE A 186 1.14 6.43 -15.66
N GLN A 187 2.31 6.00 -16.14
CA GLN A 187 3.29 6.88 -16.77
C GLN A 187 2.72 7.58 -18.01
N GLN A 188 1.88 6.91 -18.80
CA GLN A 188 1.25 7.49 -19.98
C GLN A 188 0.11 8.44 -19.63
N THR A 189 -0.63 8.17 -18.56
CA THR A 189 -1.86 8.88 -18.20
C THR A 189 -1.58 10.08 -17.30
N ALA A 190 -0.62 9.95 -16.38
CA ALA A 190 -0.23 10.97 -15.40
C ALA A 190 1.31 11.08 -15.31
N PRO A 191 1.98 11.57 -16.36
CA PRO A 191 3.45 11.61 -16.43
C PRO A 191 4.09 12.51 -15.35
N ASP A 192 3.34 13.46 -14.81
CA ASP A 192 3.81 14.41 -13.81
C ASP A 192 3.44 13.99 -12.37
N ALA A 193 2.65 12.91 -12.19
CA ALA A 193 2.28 12.41 -10.88
C ALA A 193 3.50 11.79 -10.15
N ARG A 194 3.62 12.09 -8.86
CA ARG A 194 4.52 11.36 -7.99
C ARG A 194 3.94 9.98 -7.69
N VAL A 195 4.67 8.90 -8.00
CA VAL A 195 4.17 7.53 -7.84
C VAL A 195 5.06 6.76 -6.87
N VAL A 196 4.46 6.20 -5.82
CA VAL A 196 5.15 5.49 -4.75
C VAL A 196 4.58 4.08 -4.60
N PHE A 197 5.42 3.08 -4.78
CA PHE A 197 5.11 1.69 -4.48
C PHE A 197 5.64 1.31 -3.09
N LEU A 198 4.83 0.58 -2.30
CA LEU A 198 5.27 0.02 -1.04
C LEU A 198 5.66 -1.45 -1.25
N LYS A 199 6.81 -1.87 -0.69
CA LYS A 199 7.22 -3.28 -0.67
C LYS A 199 6.26 -4.13 0.15
N GLN A 200 6.21 -5.42 -0.16
CA GLN A 200 5.50 -6.41 0.64
C GLN A 200 6.40 -6.89 1.78
N TYR A 201 5.92 -6.83 3.01
CA TYR A 201 6.62 -7.30 4.20
C TYR A 201 6.31 -8.78 4.49
N ASN A 202 7.17 -9.41 5.30
CA ASN A 202 6.99 -10.78 5.77
C ASN A 202 6.36 -10.81 7.18
N PRO A 203 5.06 -11.11 7.30
CA PRO A 203 4.36 -11.13 8.58
C PRO A 203 4.82 -12.29 9.50
N PHE A 204 5.57 -13.28 8.95
CA PHE A 204 6.08 -14.43 9.70
C PHE A 204 7.52 -14.25 10.15
N LYS A 205 8.12 -13.09 9.93
CA LYS A 205 9.51 -12.84 10.32
C LYS A 205 9.69 -12.97 11.82
N ASN A 206 10.55 -13.92 12.25
CA ASN A 206 10.84 -14.21 13.66
C ASN A 206 9.61 -14.57 14.53
N VAL A 207 8.48 -14.94 13.91
CA VAL A 207 7.29 -15.37 14.65
C VAL A 207 7.51 -16.74 15.27
N PRO A 208 7.34 -16.91 16.59
CA PRO A 208 7.48 -18.20 17.24
C PRO A 208 6.57 -19.26 16.63
N GLY A 209 7.12 -20.44 16.33
CA GLY A 209 6.40 -21.53 15.67
C GLY A 209 6.34 -21.43 14.15
N PHE A 210 6.80 -20.31 13.55
CA PHE A 210 6.83 -20.11 12.10
C PHE A 210 8.22 -19.70 11.57
N VAL A 211 9.29 -19.91 12.34
CA VAL A 211 10.64 -19.42 11.97
C VAL A 211 11.07 -19.97 10.61
N ASP A 212 10.96 -21.29 10.40
CA ASP A 212 11.35 -21.93 9.14
C ASP A 212 10.44 -21.49 7.96
N PHE A 213 9.14 -21.34 8.23
CA PHE A 213 8.20 -20.80 7.26
C PHE A 213 8.50 -19.32 6.94
N GLY A 214 8.78 -18.52 7.96
CA GLY A 214 9.15 -17.12 7.78
C GLY A 214 10.39 -16.94 6.92
N GLU A 215 11.42 -17.80 7.07
CA GLU A 215 12.59 -17.81 6.18
C GLU A 215 12.23 -18.20 4.74
N PHE A 216 11.34 -19.17 4.57
CA PHE A 216 10.86 -19.60 3.26
C PHE A 216 10.03 -18.49 2.60
N ALA A 217 9.02 -17.95 3.30
CA ALA A 217 8.16 -16.89 2.81
C ALA A 217 8.95 -15.62 2.46
N GLY A 218 9.94 -15.26 3.28
CA GLY A 218 10.81 -14.11 3.03
C GLY A 218 11.50 -14.17 1.67
N ARG A 219 12.01 -15.36 1.26
CA ARG A 219 12.64 -15.52 -0.07
C ARG A 219 11.66 -15.29 -1.22
N MET A 220 10.41 -15.68 -1.06
CA MET A 220 9.37 -15.46 -2.08
C MET A 220 9.00 -13.98 -2.17
N LEU A 221 8.87 -13.32 -1.02
CA LEU A 221 8.59 -11.90 -0.92
C LEU A 221 9.75 -11.04 -1.43
N ASP A 222 11.00 -11.44 -1.18
CA ASP A 222 12.18 -10.79 -1.77
C ASP A 222 12.13 -10.79 -3.30
N SER A 223 11.65 -11.88 -3.92
CA SER A 223 11.51 -11.97 -5.37
C SER A 223 10.42 -11.03 -5.90
N ILE A 224 9.29 -10.90 -5.19
CA ILE A 224 8.24 -9.92 -5.49
C ILE A 224 8.79 -8.49 -5.39
N ASN A 225 9.43 -8.17 -4.27
CA ASN A 225 9.95 -6.84 -4.00
C ASN A 225 11.03 -6.44 -5.02
N GLN A 226 11.89 -7.39 -5.43
CA GLN A 226 12.83 -7.17 -6.51
C GLN A 226 12.14 -6.87 -7.85
N GLY A 227 11.03 -7.55 -8.14
CA GLY A 227 10.21 -7.27 -9.31
C GLY A 227 9.61 -5.86 -9.28
N VAL A 228 9.08 -5.44 -8.12
CA VAL A 228 8.57 -4.08 -7.90
C VAL A 228 9.68 -3.05 -8.08
N GLU A 229 10.82 -3.22 -7.42
CA GLU A 229 11.96 -2.29 -7.50
C GLU A 229 12.49 -2.14 -8.93
N SER A 230 12.66 -3.26 -9.65
CA SER A 230 13.18 -3.25 -11.01
C SER A 230 12.24 -2.52 -11.98
N ASN A 231 10.93 -2.75 -11.84
CA ASN A 231 9.94 -2.10 -12.67
C ASN A 231 9.78 -0.62 -12.28
N ALA A 232 9.71 -0.30 -10.99
CA ALA A 232 9.63 1.09 -10.53
C ALA A 232 10.80 1.93 -11.05
N LEU A 233 12.02 1.40 -10.95
CA LEU A 233 13.21 2.06 -11.52
C LEU A 233 13.09 2.28 -13.04
N ALA A 234 12.58 1.29 -13.78
CA ALA A 234 12.42 1.39 -15.24
C ALA A 234 11.41 2.47 -15.66
N TYR A 235 10.40 2.73 -14.82
CA TYR A 235 9.37 3.75 -15.06
C TYR A 235 9.62 5.07 -14.33
N GLY A 236 10.71 5.18 -13.54
CA GLY A 236 11.03 6.38 -12.78
C GLY A 236 10.14 6.60 -11.55
N PHE A 237 9.55 5.53 -11.00
CA PHE A 237 8.71 5.57 -9.81
C PHE A 237 9.52 5.29 -8.54
N GLU A 238 8.97 5.72 -7.40
CA GLU A 238 9.61 5.57 -6.10
C GLU A 238 9.17 4.28 -5.40
N VAL A 239 10.02 3.73 -4.52
CA VAL A 239 9.72 2.55 -3.71
C VAL A 239 10.01 2.84 -2.25
N VAL A 240 9.06 2.51 -1.38
CA VAL A 240 9.20 2.59 0.08
C VAL A 240 9.33 1.19 0.67
N ASP A 241 10.34 1.01 1.51
CA ASP A 241 10.69 -0.27 2.12
C ASP A 241 9.97 -0.51 3.45
N THR A 242 8.74 -1.01 3.37
CA THR A 242 7.94 -1.37 4.56
C THR A 242 8.49 -2.58 5.32
N THR A 243 9.39 -3.38 4.70
CA THR A 243 9.98 -4.56 5.34
C THR A 243 10.82 -4.15 6.53
N SER A 244 11.55 -3.03 6.42
CA SER A 244 12.45 -2.53 7.47
C SER A 244 11.71 -2.21 8.78
N VAL A 245 10.44 -1.86 8.69
CA VAL A 245 9.61 -1.49 9.83
C VAL A 245 8.85 -2.70 10.37
N ILE A 246 8.05 -3.34 9.53
CA ILE A 246 7.17 -4.44 9.99
C ILE A 246 7.97 -5.68 10.41
N GLU A 247 9.04 -6.04 9.70
CA GLU A 247 9.84 -7.22 10.02
C GLU A 247 10.73 -7.03 11.25
N ALA A 248 10.92 -5.81 11.73
CA ALA A 248 11.60 -5.53 12.98
C ALA A 248 10.80 -6.07 14.19
N ASP A 249 9.47 -5.99 14.14
CA ASP A 249 8.55 -6.52 15.16
C ASP A 249 7.23 -6.99 14.54
N ALA A 250 7.28 -8.06 13.73
CA ALA A 250 6.09 -8.58 13.06
C ALA A 250 4.98 -8.97 14.05
N MET A 251 5.34 -9.47 15.25
CA MET A 251 4.36 -9.83 16.30
C MET A 251 3.64 -8.62 16.90
N GLY A 252 4.34 -7.52 17.09
CA GLY A 252 3.77 -6.30 17.67
C GLY A 252 3.05 -5.41 16.65
N LEU A 253 3.43 -5.50 15.37
CA LEU A 253 2.95 -4.60 14.31
C LEU A 253 1.94 -5.24 13.35
N THR A 254 1.64 -6.54 13.52
CA THR A 254 0.62 -7.25 12.73
C THR A 254 -0.36 -8.00 13.62
N ASN A 255 -1.45 -8.47 13.01
CA ASN A 255 -2.44 -9.32 13.67
C ASN A 255 -2.06 -10.82 13.59
N ILE A 256 -0.79 -11.16 13.39
CA ILE A 256 -0.35 -12.54 13.17
C ILE A 256 -0.66 -13.48 14.35
N ALA A 257 -0.69 -12.95 15.57
CA ALA A 257 -1.10 -13.71 16.75
C ALA A 257 -2.57 -14.20 16.67
N GLN A 258 -3.40 -13.56 15.86
CA GLN A 258 -4.78 -13.92 15.55
C GLN A 258 -4.93 -14.68 14.24
N ASN A 259 -3.82 -15.15 13.64
CA ASN A 259 -3.74 -15.75 12.31
C ASN A 259 -4.17 -14.80 11.18
N ASP A 260 -3.99 -13.51 11.36
CA ASP A 260 -4.19 -12.50 10.35
C ASP A 260 -2.86 -11.81 10.02
N ILE A 261 -2.51 -11.78 8.74
CA ILE A 261 -1.24 -11.27 8.25
C ILE A 261 -1.18 -9.74 8.11
N HIS A 262 -2.32 -9.07 8.30
CA HIS A 262 -2.41 -7.62 8.10
C HIS A 262 -1.77 -6.85 9.26
N PRO A 263 -1.25 -5.64 9.01
CA PRO A 263 -0.78 -4.77 10.08
C PRO A 263 -1.94 -4.40 10.99
N ASN A 264 -1.67 -4.30 12.28
CA ASN A 264 -2.57 -3.67 13.23
C ASN A 264 -2.45 -2.14 13.18
N GLU A 265 -3.15 -1.41 14.06
CA GLU A 265 -3.09 0.05 14.08
C GLU A 265 -1.66 0.60 14.26
N ALA A 266 -0.85 -0.03 15.12
CA ALA A 266 0.53 0.35 15.31
C ALA A 266 1.37 0.12 14.05
N GLY A 267 1.16 -1.02 13.36
CA GLY A 267 1.83 -1.31 12.09
C GLY A 267 1.47 -0.32 11.00
N HIS A 268 0.19 0.04 10.87
CA HIS A 268 -0.23 1.08 9.93
C HIS A 268 0.34 2.45 10.28
N ALA A 269 0.43 2.82 11.55
CA ALA A 269 1.04 4.07 11.99
C ALA A 269 2.54 4.13 11.64
N GLU A 270 3.28 3.04 11.84
CA GLU A 270 4.69 2.96 11.48
C GLU A 270 4.92 3.00 9.95
N ILE A 271 4.07 2.33 9.16
CA ILE A 271 4.10 2.45 7.70
C ILE A 271 3.82 3.90 7.27
N ALA A 272 2.81 4.55 7.87
CA ALA A 272 2.48 5.94 7.58
C ALA A 272 3.65 6.88 7.91
N LYS A 273 4.31 6.69 9.05
CA LYS A 273 5.48 7.47 9.45
C LYS A 273 6.62 7.32 8.43
N LEU A 274 6.97 6.09 8.07
CA LEU A 274 7.98 5.80 7.05
C LEU A 274 7.65 6.49 5.72
N LEU A 275 6.39 6.40 5.29
CA LEU A 275 5.92 7.02 4.05
C LEU A 275 5.92 8.55 4.15
N ALA A 276 5.53 9.13 5.29
CA ALA A 276 5.56 10.56 5.53
C ALA A 276 7.00 11.11 5.46
N GLU A 277 7.96 10.42 6.07
CA GLU A 277 9.39 10.75 5.98
C GLU A 277 9.86 10.72 4.51
N HIS A 278 9.50 9.70 3.77
CA HIS A 278 9.82 9.56 2.34
C HIS A 278 9.20 10.68 1.49
N LEU A 279 7.96 11.07 1.80
CA LEU A 279 7.26 12.15 1.11
C LEU A 279 7.76 13.55 1.52
N GLY A 280 8.55 13.65 2.57
CA GLY A 280 9.02 14.92 3.13
C GLY A 280 7.95 15.65 3.95
N LEU A 281 6.95 14.91 4.46
CA LEU A 281 5.95 15.40 5.39
C LEU A 281 6.52 15.33 6.80
N SER A 282 7.43 16.25 7.13
CA SER A 282 7.92 16.37 8.52
C SER A 282 6.77 16.80 9.43
N GLU A 283 6.76 16.32 10.68
CA GLU A 283 5.83 16.75 11.71
C GLU A 283 5.83 18.29 11.84
N GLN A 284 5.01 18.96 11.04
CA GLN A 284 4.66 20.36 11.25
C GLN A 284 3.50 20.39 12.24
N GLY A 285 3.81 20.39 13.55
CA GLY A 285 2.71 20.51 14.49
C GLY A 285 2.99 20.28 15.96
N GLU A 286 4.21 20.40 16.46
CA GLU A 286 4.40 20.82 17.85
C GLU A 286 4.75 22.30 17.89
N GLN A 287 3.79 23.14 17.51
CA GLN A 287 3.83 24.54 17.89
C GLN A 287 3.44 24.61 19.36
N GLU A 288 4.46 24.76 20.20
CA GLU A 288 4.34 25.06 21.62
C GLU A 288 3.28 26.14 21.84
N THR A 289 2.10 25.74 22.29
CA THR A 289 1.24 26.65 23.03
C THR A 289 1.75 26.70 24.48
N SER A 290 2.88 27.36 24.67
CA SER A 290 3.25 27.91 25.98
C SER A 290 2.32 29.08 26.25
N SER A 291 1.14 28.84 26.76
CA SER A 291 0.39 29.83 27.49
C SER A 291 0.60 29.57 28.98
N GLU A 292 1.50 30.35 29.55
CA GLU A 292 1.48 30.64 30.98
C GLU A 292 0.07 30.99 31.42
N GLN A 293 -0.50 30.17 32.28
CA GLN A 293 -1.57 30.67 33.17
C GLN A 293 -1.29 30.25 34.60
N SER A 294 -0.84 31.24 35.31
CA SER A 294 -0.64 31.32 36.74
C SER A 294 -1.87 30.95 37.55
N SER A 295 -1.61 30.09 38.56
CA SER A 295 -2.14 30.15 39.92
C SER A 295 -3.59 30.59 40.17
N ALA A 296 -4.38 29.64 40.70
CA ALA A 296 -5.05 29.79 42.00
C ALA A 296 -5.88 28.54 42.31
N ALA A 297 -5.52 27.83 43.38
CA ALA A 297 -6.48 26.92 44.06
C ALA A 297 -7.45 27.75 44.89
N PRO A 298 -8.63 27.21 45.21
CA PRO A 298 -8.88 26.81 46.59
C PRO A 298 -9.56 25.43 46.75
N GLU A 299 -9.30 24.86 47.90
CA GLU A 299 -9.81 23.63 48.47
C GLU A 299 -11.30 23.67 48.83
N THR A 300 -11.74 22.47 49.20
CA THR A 300 -12.95 22.06 49.97
C THR A 300 -14.15 21.67 49.08
N ASP A 301 -14.91 20.60 49.31
CA ASP A 301 -15.12 19.73 50.45
C ASP A 301 -15.85 18.47 49.99
N ALA A 302 -15.78 17.41 50.78
CA ALA A 302 -16.39 16.11 50.58
C ALA A 302 -17.93 16.12 50.62
N SER A 303 -18.60 15.28 49.81
CA SER A 303 -19.81 14.62 50.23
C SER A 303 -20.09 13.35 49.43
N THR A 304 -20.23 12.29 50.17
CA THR A 304 -20.70 10.92 49.90
C THR A 304 -22.16 10.90 49.46
N SER A 305 -22.51 10.13 48.43
CA SER A 305 -23.79 9.38 48.42
C SER A 305 -23.73 8.24 47.40
N GLU A 306 -23.94 7.06 47.94
CA GLU A 306 -24.34 5.81 47.27
C GLU A 306 -25.71 6.00 46.61
N GLU A 307 -25.95 5.37 45.47
CA GLU A 307 -27.15 4.57 45.16
C GLU A 307 -27.12 4.03 43.71
N GLN A 308 -27.15 2.71 43.68
CA GLN A 308 -28.06 1.77 43.00
C GLN A 308 -28.00 1.60 41.50
N ASP A 309 -27.47 0.50 41.20
CA ASP A 309 -27.72 -0.56 40.20
C ASP A 309 -29.19 -0.62 39.68
N THR A 310 -29.38 -0.46 38.38
CA THR A 310 -30.48 -1.12 37.62
C THR A 310 -30.07 -1.25 36.14
N ASN A 311 -29.74 -2.46 35.76
CA ASN A 311 -29.51 -2.91 34.38
C ASN A 311 -30.85 -3.47 33.84
N PRO A 312 -31.36 -3.08 32.68
CA PRO A 312 -32.38 -3.84 31.97
C PRO A 312 -31.80 -4.75 30.91
N PRO A 313 -32.41 -5.93 30.61
CA PRO A 313 -31.85 -6.98 29.81
C PRO A 313 -31.91 -6.70 28.30
N ALA A 314 -30.94 -7.30 27.59
CA ALA A 314 -30.80 -7.28 26.14
C ALA A 314 -31.95 -8.01 25.43
N PRO A 315 -32.38 -7.58 24.23
CA PRO A 315 -33.28 -8.36 23.42
C PRO A 315 -32.53 -9.40 22.57
N GLU A 316 -33.06 -10.59 22.61
CA GLU A 316 -32.74 -11.78 21.82
C GLU A 316 -33.03 -11.53 20.34
N VAL A 317 -32.02 -11.65 19.48
CA VAL A 317 -32.18 -11.55 18.03
C VAL A 317 -32.13 -12.95 17.43
N THR A 318 -33.27 -13.42 16.98
CA THR A 318 -33.47 -14.63 16.15
C THR A 318 -32.82 -14.48 14.78
N ALA A 319 -32.06 -15.50 14.39
CA ALA A 319 -31.47 -15.65 13.08
C ALA A 319 -32.54 -15.96 12.00
N PRO A 320 -32.41 -15.45 10.76
CA PRO A 320 -33.20 -15.94 9.65
C PRO A 320 -32.52 -17.13 8.95
N GLU A 321 -33.34 -18.14 8.68
CA GLU A 321 -33.04 -19.36 7.92
C GLU A 321 -32.59 -19.04 6.48
N THR A 322 -31.53 -19.73 6.08
CA THR A 322 -31.00 -19.71 4.70
C THR A 322 -31.75 -20.74 3.87
N THR A 323 -32.52 -20.27 2.91
CA THR A 323 -33.09 -21.12 1.86
C THR A 323 -32.05 -21.37 0.79
N GLN A 324 -31.63 -22.63 0.66
CA GLN A 324 -30.84 -23.14 -0.47
C GLN A 324 -31.73 -23.25 -1.70
N GLN A 325 -31.27 -22.69 -2.81
CA GLN A 325 -31.82 -22.95 -4.13
C GLN A 325 -30.73 -23.63 -4.98
N GLU A 326 -30.93 -24.94 -5.18
CA GLU A 326 -30.22 -25.77 -6.14
C GLU A 326 -30.55 -25.30 -7.56
N SER A 327 -29.55 -25.20 -8.43
CA SER A 327 -29.73 -25.22 -9.87
C SER A 327 -28.63 -26.05 -10.52
N ASP A 328 -29.11 -27.11 -11.16
CA ASP A 328 -28.46 -28.21 -11.89
C ASP A 328 -27.80 -27.73 -13.21
N PRO A 329 -26.72 -28.37 -13.68
CA PRO A 329 -25.97 -27.93 -14.85
C PRO A 329 -26.47 -28.70 -16.11
N SER A 330 -26.59 -27.99 -17.21
CA SER A 330 -26.69 -28.64 -18.52
C SER A 330 -25.60 -28.19 -19.48
N ASP A 331 -24.77 -29.16 -19.82
CA ASP A 331 -24.06 -29.46 -21.08
C ASP A 331 -24.24 -28.49 -22.25
N THR A 332 -23.12 -28.05 -22.80
CA THR A 332 -22.77 -28.35 -24.22
C THR A 332 -21.39 -27.75 -24.56
N ALA A 333 -20.47 -28.62 -24.94
CA ALA A 333 -19.24 -28.25 -25.66
C ALA A 333 -19.54 -28.18 -27.18
N PRO A 334 -18.76 -27.43 -27.95
CA PRO A 334 -18.33 -27.92 -29.24
C PRO A 334 -16.80 -27.86 -29.46
N ALA A 335 -16.39 -28.94 -29.98
CA ALA A 335 -15.27 -29.43 -30.76
C ALA A 335 -14.20 -28.45 -31.28
N ALA A 336 -13.00 -29.04 -31.27
CA ALA A 336 -11.73 -28.58 -31.80
C ALA A 336 -11.74 -28.19 -33.29
N SER A 337 -10.91 -27.19 -33.61
CA SER A 337 -10.29 -27.06 -34.92
C SER A 337 -8.78 -26.80 -34.72
N LYS A 338 -7.99 -27.70 -35.29
CA LYS A 338 -6.54 -27.58 -35.52
C LYS A 338 -6.32 -26.61 -36.68
N ASP A 339 -5.29 -25.75 -36.60
CA ASP A 339 -4.30 -25.69 -37.65
C ASP A 339 -3.07 -24.81 -37.26
N HIS A 340 -1.95 -25.28 -37.76
CA HIS A 340 -0.57 -24.83 -37.60
C HIS A 340 -0.25 -23.47 -38.20
N LYS A 341 0.66 -22.66 -37.61
CA LYS A 341 1.99 -22.38 -38.19
C LYS A 341 2.79 -21.45 -37.30
N GLY A 342 4.05 -21.81 -37.11
CA GLY A 342 5.01 -21.12 -36.28
C GLY A 342 5.49 -19.80 -36.86
N CYS A 343 5.99 -18.95 -35.97
CA CYS A 343 6.99 -17.94 -36.27
C CYS A 343 7.90 -17.80 -35.06
N THR A 344 9.16 -18.09 -35.29
CA THR A 344 10.29 -17.85 -34.40
C THR A 344 10.52 -16.36 -34.28
N GLY A 345 10.41 -15.82 -33.08
CA GLY A 345 10.85 -14.50 -32.74
C GLY A 345 11.55 -14.56 -31.39
N SER A 346 12.87 -14.50 -31.41
CA SER A 346 13.71 -14.39 -30.20
C SER A 346 13.44 -13.06 -29.51
N VAL A 347 12.76 -13.11 -28.39
CA VAL A 347 12.69 -12.03 -27.42
C VAL A 347 13.73 -12.36 -26.35
N GLY A 348 14.74 -11.50 -26.22
CA GLY A 348 15.78 -11.65 -25.19
C GLY A 348 15.17 -11.59 -23.81
N LEU A 349 15.08 -12.74 -23.16
CA LEU A 349 14.76 -12.89 -21.76
C LEU A 349 15.97 -12.39 -20.95
N LEU A 350 15.81 -11.31 -20.21
CA LEU A 350 16.54 -11.08 -18.98
C LEU A 350 15.93 -12.01 -17.92
N SER A 351 16.24 -13.31 -18.04
CA SER A 351 15.96 -14.28 -16.99
C SER A 351 16.97 -14.05 -15.87
N VAL A 352 16.49 -13.53 -14.73
CA VAL A 352 17.21 -13.66 -13.46
C VAL A 352 17.15 -15.15 -13.11
N PRO A 353 18.27 -15.90 -13.17
CA PRO A 353 18.20 -17.33 -12.98
C PRO A 353 17.93 -17.65 -11.51
N LEU A 354 16.92 -18.47 -11.23
CA LEU A 354 16.68 -19.17 -9.96
C LEU A 354 17.95 -19.84 -9.39
N ALA A 355 18.96 -20.02 -10.20
CA ALA A 355 20.30 -20.47 -9.81
C ALA A 355 20.95 -19.60 -8.71
N LEU A 356 20.53 -18.34 -8.52
CA LEU A 356 20.99 -17.50 -7.42
C LEU A 356 20.40 -17.94 -6.08
N LEU A 357 19.17 -18.45 -6.06
CA LEU A 357 18.53 -18.96 -4.84
C LEU A 357 19.21 -20.22 -4.30
N VAL A 358 19.69 -21.09 -5.18
CA VAL A 358 20.39 -22.34 -4.80
C VAL A 358 21.86 -22.09 -4.44
N GLY A 359 22.51 -21.10 -5.07
CA GLY A 359 23.92 -20.78 -4.86
C GLY A 359 24.27 -20.19 -3.48
N ILE A 360 23.32 -19.57 -2.81
CA ILE A 360 23.54 -18.95 -1.48
C ILE A 360 23.53 -20.02 -0.36
N LEU A 361 22.83 -21.13 -0.54
CA LEU A 361 22.79 -22.24 0.41
C LEU A 361 24.08 -23.04 0.47
N ALA A 362 24.85 -23.08 -0.63
CA ALA A 362 26.11 -23.85 -0.69
C ALA A 362 27.28 -23.14 0.03
N LYS A 363 27.25 -21.83 0.22
CA LYS A 363 28.35 -21.06 0.84
C LYS A 363 28.35 -20.99 2.36
N LYS A 364 27.25 -21.38 3.03
CA LYS A 364 27.15 -21.30 4.52
C LYS A 364 27.59 -22.59 5.24
N LYS A 365 27.96 -23.65 4.53
CA LYS A 365 28.40 -24.93 5.13
C LYS A 365 29.91 -25.09 5.28
N PHE A 366 30.71 -24.06 4.93
CA PHE A 366 32.15 -24.08 5.14
C PHE A 366 32.64 -22.76 5.75
N LYS A 367 32.41 -22.59 7.03
CA LYS A 367 33.30 -21.88 7.97
C LYS A 367 32.99 -22.31 9.40
#